data_c27c2e50cd28e2e3b2d09c6e3db75311
#
_entry.id   c27c2e50cd28e2e3b2d09c6e3db75311
#
_cell.length_a   1.000
_cell.length_b   1.000
_cell.length_c   1.000
_cell.angle_alpha   90.00
_cell.angle_beta   90.00
_cell.angle_gamma   90.00
#
_symmetry.space_group_name_H-M   'P 1'
#
loop_
_entity.id
_entity.type
_entity.pdbx_description
1 polymer ?
#
loop_
_entity_poly.entity_id
_entity_poly.type
_entity_poly.pdbx_seq_one_letter_code
_entity_poly.pdbx_strand_id
1 'polypeptide(L)' 'TVQVVGRRLIESYAGVFHTVDHVIGTLEPHYDSLDAFLTHMWAVTVIGAPKKAAAQAIENLEKDARGWYGGAIGLIS' A
#
# COMPACT_ATOMS: atom_id res chain seq x y z
N THR A 1 16.61 8.86 -4.29
CA THR A 1 15.82 10.08 -4.54
C THR A 1 14.33 9.75 -4.59
N VAL A 2 13.53 10.59 -3.97
CA VAL A 2 12.09 10.44 -3.91
C VAL A 2 11.46 11.74 -4.38
N GLN A 3 10.44 11.64 -5.23
CA GLN A 3 9.78 12.81 -5.79
C GLN A 3 8.27 12.63 -5.79
N VAL A 4 7.54 13.64 -5.33
CA VAL A 4 6.08 13.67 -5.42
C VAL A 4 5.70 14.25 -6.77
N VAL A 5 5.05 13.46 -7.62
CA VAL A 5 4.69 13.87 -8.97
C VAL A 5 3.20 14.21 -9.11
N GLY A 6 2.39 13.86 -8.12
CA GLY A 6 0.99 14.24 -8.05
C GLY A 6 0.58 14.32 -6.60
N ARG A 7 -0.14 15.39 -6.25
CA ARG A 7 -0.48 15.64 -4.86
C ARG A 7 -1.97 15.90 -4.74
N ARG A 8 -2.62 15.19 -3.82
CA ARG A 8 -4.03 15.35 -3.48
C ARG A 8 -4.94 15.29 -4.71
N LEU A 9 -4.64 14.34 -5.59
CA LEU A 9 -5.46 14.09 -6.76
C LEU A 9 -6.73 13.36 -6.32
N ILE A 10 -7.84 13.67 -6.98
CA ILE A 10 -9.09 12.94 -6.73
C ILE A 10 -9.27 11.96 -7.87
N GLU A 11 -9.34 10.66 -7.53
CA GLU A 11 -9.54 9.60 -8.51
C GLU A 11 -10.83 8.87 -8.20
N SER A 12 -11.55 8.50 -9.26
CA SER A 12 -12.82 7.79 -9.14
C SER A 12 -12.70 6.40 -9.71
N TYR A 13 -13.10 5.41 -8.92
CA TYR A 13 -13.09 4.00 -9.32
C TYR A 13 -14.46 3.41 -8.99
N ALA A 14 -15.21 3.06 -10.03
CA ALA A 14 -16.53 2.42 -9.87
C ALA A 14 -17.44 3.19 -8.89
N GLY A 15 -17.47 4.52 -8.98
CA GLY A 15 -18.31 5.35 -8.12
C GLY A 15 -17.73 5.66 -6.75
N VAL A 16 -16.53 5.19 -6.44
CA VAL A 16 -15.83 5.49 -5.20
C VAL A 16 -14.72 6.49 -5.47
N PHE A 17 -14.64 7.54 -4.64
CA PHE A 17 -13.62 8.57 -4.79
C PHE A 17 -12.51 8.39 -3.77
N HIS A 18 -11.27 8.58 -4.22
CA HIS A 18 -10.08 8.55 -3.39
C HIS A 18 -9.27 9.81 -3.56
N THR A 19 -8.65 10.26 -2.48
CA THR A 19 -7.57 11.24 -2.57
C THR A 19 -6.27 10.48 -2.73
N VAL A 20 -5.50 10.83 -3.76
CA VAL A 20 -4.30 10.07 -4.14
C VAL A 20 -3.11 10.99 -4.28
N ASP A 21 -1.98 10.56 -3.74
CA ASP A 21 -0.69 11.19 -4.01
C ASP A 21 0.17 10.19 -4.79
N HIS A 22 0.81 10.68 -5.84
CA HIS A 22 1.73 9.88 -6.65
C HIS A 22 3.17 10.24 -6.30
N VAL A 23 3.91 9.24 -5.86
CA VAL A 23 5.30 9.42 -5.45
C VAL A 23 6.17 8.44 -6.22
N ILE A 24 7.27 8.92 -6.78
CA ILE A 24 8.25 8.07 -7.44
C ILE A 24 9.58 8.13 -6.70
N GLY A 25 10.36 7.07 -6.82
CA GLY A 25 11.68 7.00 -6.23
C GLY A 25 12.55 6.03 -6.97
N THR A 26 13.85 6.11 -6.71
CA THR A 26 14.83 5.21 -7.30
C THR A 26 15.21 4.18 -6.25
N LEU A 27 15.09 2.91 -6.60
CA LEU A 27 15.48 1.81 -5.70
C LEU A 27 16.99 1.80 -5.52
N GLU A 28 17.41 1.47 -4.31
CA GLU A 28 18.82 1.20 -4.07
C GLU A 28 19.25 -0.08 -4.80
N PRO A 29 20.56 -0.21 -5.15
CA PRO A 29 21.01 -1.30 -6.02
C PRO A 29 20.74 -2.71 -5.52
N HIS A 30 20.54 -2.88 -4.22
CA HIS A 30 20.33 -4.21 -3.63
C HIS A 30 18.86 -4.65 -3.64
N TYR A 31 17.95 -3.80 -4.08
CA TYR A 31 16.52 -4.08 -4.01
C TYR A 31 15.91 -4.17 -5.40
N ASP A 32 14.93 -5.04 -5.54
CA ASP A 32 14.19 -5.19 -6.78
C ASP A 32 12.73 -4.75 -6.61
N SER A 33 11.93 -4.92 -7.66
CA SER A 33 10.53 -4.50 -7.66
C SER A 33 9.69 -5.26 -6.64
N LEU A 34 10.00 -6.52 -6.38
CA LEU A 34 9.29 -7.31 -5.39
C LEU A 34 9.56 -6.80 -3.98
N ASP A 35 10.82 -6.45 -3.69
CA ASP A 35 11.17 -5.84 -2.41
C ASP A 35 10.40 -4.54 -2.19
N ALA A 36 10.35 -3.69 -3.21
CA ALA A 36 9.62 -2.43 -3.15
C ALA A 36 8.13 -2.68 -2.88
N PHE A 37 7.54 -3.63 -3.59
CA PHE A 37 6.14 -3.98 -3.41
C PHE A 37 5.85 -4.45 -1.99
N LEU A 38 6.62 -5.39 -1.49
CA LEU A 38 6.42 -5.95 -0.15
C LEU A 38 6.58 -4.91 0.95
N THR A 39 7.52 -3.99 0.77
CA THR A 39 7.76 -2.92 1.74
C THR A 39 6.60 -1.93 1.80
N HIS A 40 5.91 -1.71 0.67
CA HIS A 40 4.85 -0.72 0.58
C HIS A 40 3.44 -1.29 0.76
N MET A 41 3.30 -2.61 0.89
CA MET A 41 2.01 -3.18 1.26
C MET A 41 1.70 -2.89 2.72
N TRP A 42 0.50 -2.74 3.10
CA TRP A 42 -0.78 -2.70 2.41
C TRP A 42 -1.27 -1.26 2.35
N ALA A 43 -2.30 -1.01 1.51
CA ALA A 43 -2.91 0.31 1.44
C ALA A 43 -3.54 0.69 2.79
N VAL A 44 -3.48 1.97 3.10
CA VAL A 44 -4.01 2.51 4.36
C VAL A 44 -5.51 2.25 4.51
N THR A 45 -6.24 2.16 3.39
CA THR A 45 -7.68 1.90 3.41
C THR A 45 -8.04 0.52 3.96
N VAL A 46 -7.11 -0.42 3.94
CA VAL A 46 -7.37 -1.78 4.42
C VAL A 46 -6.62 -2.11 5.71
N ILE A 47 -5.72 -1.25 6.15
CA ILE A 47 -4.94 -1.51 7.36
C ILE A 47 -5.00 -0.34 8.36
N GLY A 48 -4.69 0.88 7.90
CA GLY A 48 -4.67 2.05 8.77
C GLY A 48 -3.28 2.67 8.88
N ALA A 49 -3.20 3.72 9.69
CA ALA A 49 -1.96 4.44 9.93
C ALA A 49 -1.86 4.85 11.40
N PRO A 50 -0.65 4.85 11.99
CA PRO A 50 0.61 4.37 11.40
C PRO A 50 0.56 2.88 11.12
N LYS A 51 1.19 2.46 10.02
CA LYS A 51 1.01 1.10 9.49
C LYS A 51 1.34 0.01 10.51
N LYS A 52 2.47 0.12 11.18
CA LYS A 52 2.92 -0.89 12.13
C LYS A 52 1.95 -1.03 13.32
N ALA A 53 1.53 0.09 13.88
CA ALA A 53 0.60 0.08 15.01
C ALA A 53 -0.78 -0.44 14.59
N ALA A 54 -1.23 -0.04 13.40
CA ALA A 54 -2.51 -0.51 12.86
C ALA A 54 -2.49 -2.03 12.60
N ALA A 55 -1.42 -2.54 12.03
CA ALA A 55 -1.26 -3.98 11.79
C ALA A 55 -1.30 -4.76 13.11
N GLN A 56 -0.64 -4.26 14.14
CA GLN A 56 -0.64 -4.91 15.45
C GLN A 56 -2.04 -4.89 16.07
N ALA A 57 -2.75 -3.79 15.94
CA ALA A 57 -4.12 -3.69 16.47
C ALA A 57 -5.06 -4.67 15.75
N ILE A 58 -4.93 -4.80 14.44
CA ILE A 58 -5.71 -5.76 13.66
C ILE A 58 -5.44 -7.18 14.14
N GLU A 59 -4.17 -7.53 14.30
CA GLU A 59 -3.78 -8.85 14.78
C GLU A 59 -4.40 -9.16 16.14
N ASN A 60 -4.49 -8.16 17.02
CA ASN A 60 -5.06 -8.33 18.35
C ASN A 60 -6.58 -8.42 18.36
N LEU A 61 -7.25 -7.76 17.41
CA LEU A 61 -8.70 -7.61 17.43
C LEU A 61 -9.44 -8.61 16.54
N GLU A 62 -8.88 -8.96 15.39
CA GLU A 62 -9.52 -9.90 14.46
C GLU A 62 -9.21 -11.32 14.88
N LYS A 63 -10.23 -12.15 14.84
CA LYS A 63 -10.10 -13.55 15.29
C LYS A 63 -9.58 -14.47 14.20
N ASP A 64 -9.86 -14.12 12.95
CA ASP A 64 -9.52 -14.95 11.79
C ASP A 64 -8.51 -14.22 10.89
N ALA A 65 -7.69 -14.98 10.19
CA ALA A 65 -6.83 -14.43 9.16
C ALA A 65 -7.68 -13.85 8.01
N ARG A 66 -7.26 -12.72 7.48
CA ARG A 66 -8.00 -12.07 6.38
C ARG A 66 -7.95 -12.84 5.08
N GLY A 67 -6.93 -13.67 4.89
CA GLY A 67 -6.78 -14.42 3.65
C GLY A 67 -6.55 -13.50 2.47
N TRP A 68 -7.44 -13.58 1.48
CA TRP A 68 -7.30 -12.80 0.25
C TRP A 68 -7.73 -11.34 0.38
N TYR A 69 -8.34 -10.97 1.48
CA TYR A 69 -8.79 -9.59 1.65
C TYR A 69 -7.59 -8.65 1.76
N GLY A 70 -7.58 -7.63 0.94
CA GLY A 70 -6.48 -6.65 0.92
C GLY A 70 -5.22 -7.17 0.25
N GLY A 71 -5.29 -8.31 -0.41
CA GLY A 71 -4.15 -8.87 -1.11
C GLY A 71 -3.88 -8.20 -2.44
N ALA A 72 -2.96 -8.76 -3.18
CA ALA A 72 -2.60 -8.26 -4.50
C ALA A 72 -2.28 -9.40 -5.44
N ILE A 73 -2.46 -9.15 -6.73
CA ILE A 73 -2.10 -10.09 -7.77
C ILE A 73 -1.37 -9.33 -8.86
N GLY A 74 -0.35 -9.93 -9.43
CA GLY A 74 0.43 -9.26 -10.44
C GLY A 74 1.38 -10.19 -11.16
N LEU A 75 2.09 -9.61 -12.12
CA LEU A 75 3.10 -10.30 -12.91
C LEU A 75 4.40 -9.52 -12.86
N ILE A 76 5.49 -10.19 -12.57
CA ILE A 76 6.82 -9.61 -12.56
C ILE A 76 7.61 -10.24 -13.69
N SER A 77 8.10 -9.43 -14.62
CA SER A 77 8.89 -9.88 -15.76
C SER A 77 10.35 -9.44 -15.64
#